data_73c0f51b891ed3f8a6379271531e2213
#
_entry.id   73c0f51b891ed3f8a6379271531e2213
#
_cell.length_a   1.000
_cell.length_b   1.000
_cell.length_c   1.000
_cell.angle_alpha   90.00
_cell.angle_beta   90.00
_cell.angle_gamma   90.00
#
_symmetry.space_group_name_H-M   'P 1'
#
loop_
_entity.id
_entity.type
_entity.pdbx_description
1 polymer ?
#
loop_
_entity_poly.entity_id
_entity_poly.type
_entity_poly.pdbx_seq_one_letter_code
_entity_poly.pdbx_strand_id
1 'polypeptide(L)'
;MNKKNCAIVLGAGPSGLITAWKLLEAGWDVKIIEKNNISGGLCRSWKHKGFIMDTGPHIFHTPDKLLKNFWKKHFKDLLIEGKFSCKNVKGKNFDEFYDYPLSIEGLNQFDKDLKLKIKKELKKCNKNDQRYKAKNYREYIDSFIGPTLRKMFFEKYPKKIWGIDTKHMTPDWAPNRIKFRDKILPFYHEQYVAVGKYG
;
A
#
# COMPACT_ATOMS: atom_id res chain seq x y z
N MET A 1 -8.28 -21.88 -43.58
CA MET A 1 -8.63 -20.86 -42.54
C MET A 1 -7.90 -21.24 -41.28
N ASN A 2 -6.90 -20.49 -40.86
CA ASN A 2 -6.22 -20.73 -39.58
C ASN A 2 -7.21 -20.42 -38.45
N LYS A 3 -7.56 -21.43 -37.68
CA LYS A 3 -8.44 -21.29 -36.51
C LYS A 3 -7.76 -20.40 -35.49
N LYS A 4 -8.29 -19.20 -35.25
CA LYS A 4 -7.76 -18.32 -34.18
C LYS A 4 -7.98 -18.98 -32.84
N ASN A 5 -6.99 -18.92 -31.97
CA ASN A 5 -7.15 -19.31 -30.56
C ASN A 5 -8.18 -18.39 -29.89
N CYS A 6 -9.06 -18.98 -29.09
CA CYS A 6 -10.08 -18.23 -28.37
C CYS A 6 -9.85 -18.34 -26.86
N ALA A 7 -10.10 -17.25 -26.14
CA ALA A 7 -10.03 -17.20 -24.67
C ALA A 7 -11.25 -16.52 -24.09
N ILE A 8 -11.70 -17.02 -22.93
CA ILE A 8 -12.70 -16.37 -22.10
C ILE A 8 -12.04 -15.92 -20.81
N VAL A 9 -12.11 -14.62 -20.52
CA VAL A 9 -11.60 -14.03 -19.29
C VAL A 9 -12.76 -13.74 -18.36
N LEU A 10 -12.75 -14.32 -17.18
CA LEU A 10 -13.78 -14.10 -16.18
C LEU A 10 -13.39 -12.97 -15.23
N GLY A 11 -14.13 -11.87 -15.28
CA GLY A 11 -13.92 -10.64 -14.51
C GLY A 11 -13.20 -9.54 -15.30
N ALA A 12 -13.75 -8.33 -15.27
CA ALA A 12 -13.19 -7.12 -15.88
C ALA A 12 -12.51 -6.19 -14.83
N GLY A 13 -11.86 -6.77 -13.83
CA GLY A 13 -10.93 -6.04 -12.96
C GLY A 13 -9.58 -5.81 -13.66
N PRO A 14 -8.63 -5.06 -13.06
CA PRO A 14 -7.33 -4.76 -13.68
C PRO A 14 -6.59 -5.99 -14.21
N SER A 15 -6.55 -7.08 -13.45
CA SER A 15 -5.91 -8.33 -13.88
C SER A 15 -6.56 -8.93 -15.12
N GLY A 16 -7.90 -9.02 -15.14
CA GLY A 16 -8.64 -9.55 -16.29
C GLY A 16 -8.47 -8.69 -17.54
N LEU A 17 -8.55 -7.37 -17.39
CA LEU A 17 -8.36 -6.42 -18.49
C LEU A 17 -6.95 -6.50 -19.10
N ILE A 18 -5.90 -6.54 -18.25
CA ILE A 18 -4.52 -6.69 -18.74
C ILE A 18 -4.30 -8.06 -19.39
N THR A 19 -4.86 -9.14 -18.84
CA THR A 19 -4.79 -10.47 -19.44
C THR A 19 -5.45 -10.48 -20.81
N ALA A 20 -6.66 -9.95 -20.93
CA ALA A 20 -7.38 -9.86 -22.20
C ALA A 20 -6.59 -9.03 -23.22
N TRP A 21 -6.05 -7.89 -22.81
CA TRP A 21 -5.21 -7.05 -23.68
C TRP A 21 -4.00 -7.82 -24.22
N LYS A 22 -3.25 -8.50 -23.34
CA LYS A 22 -2.09 -9.28 -23.75
C LYS A 22 -2.42 -10.45 -24.67
N LEU A 23 -3.55 -11.10 -24.48
CA LEU A 23 -4.04 -12.16 -25.38
C LEU A 23 -4.44 -11.58 -26.75
N LEU A 24 -5.08 -10.42 -26.79
CA LEU A 24 -5.40 -9.72 -28.03
C LEU A 24 -4.13 -9.33 -28.80
N GLU A 25 -3.10 -8.78 -28.11
CA GLU A 25 -1.79 -8.50 -28.74
C GLU A 25 -1.12 -9.76 -29.29
N ALA A 26 -1.36 -10.92 -28.67
CA ALA A 26 -0.88 -12.22 -29.16
C ALA A 26 -1.74 -12.84 -30.31
N GLY A 27 -2.75 -12.10 -30.77
CA GLY A 27 -3.61 -12.54 -31.91
C GLY A 27 -4.76 -13.46 -31.52
N TRP A 28 -5.06 -13.62 -30.24
CA TRP A 28 -6.19 -14.42 -29.78
C TRP A 28 -7.52 -13.66 -29.97
N ASP A 29 -8.60 -14.42 -30.14
CA ASP A 29 -9.95 -13.89 -29.98
C ASP A 29 -10.34 -13.97 -28.50
N VAL A 30 -10.76 -12.82 -27.91
CA VAL A 30 -10.93 -12.74 -26.45
C VAL A 30 -12.31 -12.20 -26.09
N LYS A 31 -13.01 -12.93 -25.22
CA LYS A 31 -14.26 -12.52 -24.64
C LYS A 31 -14.08 -12.32 -23.13
N ILE A 32 -14.50 -11.15 -22.63
CA ILE A 32 -14.52 -10.87 -21.18
C ILE A 32 -15.96 -11.01 -20.67
N ILE A 33 -16.13 -11.72 -19.56
CA ILE A 33 -17.41 -11.85 -18.86
C ILE A 33 -17.28 -11.19 -17.49
N GLU A 34 -18.06 -10.14 -17.26
CA GLU A 34 -18.10 -9.40 -15.99
C GLU A 34 -19.51 -9.52 -15.38
N LYS A 35 -19.58 -9.77 -14.06
CA LYS A 35 -20.85 -9.91 -13.33
C LYS A 35 -21.57 -8.58 -13.11
N ASN A 36 -20.83 -7.48 -13.07
CA ASN A 36 -21.38 -6.14 -12.88
C ASN A 36 -21.57 -5.46 -14.24
N ASN A 37 -22.35 -4.38 -14.26
CA ASN A 37 -22.55 -3.54 -15.43
C ASN A 37 -21.41 -2.53 -15.69
N ILE A 38 -20.36 -2.56 -14.88
CA ILE A 38 -19.20 -1.66 -14.98
C ILE A 38 -17.91 -2.46 -14.77
N SER A 39 -16.89 -2.17 -15.60
CA SER A 39 -15.54 -2.73 -15.47
C SER A 39 -14.73 -2.01 -14.39
N GLY A 40 -13.52 -2.51 -14.12
CA GLY A 40 -12.55 -1.91 -13.19
C GLY A 40 -12.41 -2.68 -11.87
N GLY A 41 -13.36 -3.56 -11.51
CA GLY A 41 -13.30 -4.34 -10.28
C GLY A 41 -13.19 -3.46 -9.04
N LEU A 42 -12.19 -3.67 -8.18
CA LEU A 42 -11.94 -2.83 -7.00
C LEU A 42 -11.36 -1.45 -7.35
N CYS A 43 -10.80 -1.29 -8.56
CA CYS A 43 -10.26 0.01 -9.02
C CYS A 43 -11.30 0.87 -9.76
N ARG A 44 -12.57 0.46 -9.74
CA ARG A 44 -13.64 1.22 -10.38
C ARG A 44 -13.99 2.48 -9.60
N SER A 45 -14.38 3.51 -10.34
CA SER A 45 -14.97 4.72 -9.82
C SER A 45 -16.46 4.78 -10.21
N TRP A 46 -17.24 5.55 -9.44
CA TRP A 46 -18.63 5.84 -9.78
C TRP A 46 -18.96 7.30 -9.52
N LYS A 47 -19.97 7.82 -10.20
CA LYS A 47 -20.45 9.18 -9.96
C LYS A 47 -21.58 9.18 -8.94
N HIS A 48 -21.49 10.08 -7.96
CA HIS A 48 -22.57 10.35 -7.02
C HIS A 48 -22.71 11.84 -6.77
N LYS A 49 -23.86 12.41 -7.05
CA LYS A 49 -24.18 13.86 -6.85
C LYS A 49 -23.09 14.80 -7.42
N GLY A 50 -22.57 14.51 -8.62
CA GLY A 50 -21.54 15.30 -9.28
C GLY A 50 -20.10 14.99 -8.86
N PHE A 51 -19.88 14.17 -7.85
CA PHE A 51 -18.55 13.72 -7.40
C PHE A 51 -18.18 12.39 -8.04
N ILE A 52 -16.89 12.19 -8.29
CA ILE A 52 -16.30 10.88 -8.63
C ILE A 52 -15.83 10.26 -7.34
N MET A 53 -16.27 9.04 -7.08
CA MET A 53 -15.96 8.29 -5.86
C MET A 53 -15.38 6.93 -6.20
N ASP A 54 -14.38 6.53 -5.43
CA ASP A 54 -13.71 5.22 -5.53
C ASP A 54 -14.09 4.32 -4.36
N THR A 55 -13.89 3.01 -4.50
CA THR A 55 -14.00 2.04 -3.39
C THR A 55 -12.97 2.27 -2.28
N GLY A 56 -11.93 3.03 -2.56
CA GLY A 56 -10.86 3.44 -1.67
C GLY A 56 -9.81 4.21 -2.44
N PRO A 57 -8.81 4.84 -1.78
CA PRO A 57 -7.78 5.57 -2.50
C PRO A 57 -7.00 4.64 -3.42
N HIS A 58 -6.99 4.95 -4.71
CA HIS A 58 -6.23 4.22 -5.72
C HIS A 58 -5.00 5.03 -6.12
N ILE A 59 -3.88 4.69 -5.50
CA ILE A 59 -2.59 5.33 -5.77
C ILE A 59 -1.69 4.28 -6.43
N PHE A 60 -1.30 4.55 -7.68
CA PHE A 60 -0.31 3.71 -8.34
C PHE A 60 1.08 4.04 -7.81
N HIS A 61 1.77 3.02 -7.33
CA HIS A 61 3.17 3.11 -6.95
C HIS A 61 3.84 1.74 -7.10
N THR A 62 5.07 1.71 -7.58
CA THR A 62 5.84 0.47 -7.74
C THR A 62 7.34 0.76 -7.75
N PRO A 63 8.19 -0.10 -7.14
CA PRO A 63 9.63 -0.07 -7.34
C PRO A 63 10.06 -0.70 -8.67
N ASP A 64 9.17 -1.47 -9.30
CA ASP A 64 9.46 -2.20 -10.53
C ASP A 64 9.53 -1.25 -11.73
N LYS A 65 10.71 -1.19 -12.36
CA LYS A 65 10.98 -0.32 -13.50
C LYS A 65 10.18 -0.71 -14.75
N LEU A 66 9.92 -2.00 -14.97
CA LEU A 66 9.16 -2.47 -16.14
C LEU A 66 7.70 -2.06 -16.01
N LEU A 67 7.09 -2.27 -14.85
CA LEU A 67 5.73 -1.81 -14.57
C LEU A 67 5.62 -0.29 -14.66
N LYS A 68 6.57 0.45 -14.11
CA LYS A 68 6.59 1.91 -14.19
C LYS A 68 6.66 2.41 -15.64
N ASN A 69 7.54 1.80 -16.46
CA ASN A 69 7.65 2.14 -17.86
C ASN A 69 6.39 1.78 -18.65
N PHE A 70 5.78 0.63 -18.37
CA PHE A 70 4.50 0.22 -18.95
C PHE A 70 3.41 1.26 -18.66
N TRP A 71 3.26 1.67 -17.39
CA TRP A 71 2.27 2.67 -17.00
C TRP A 71 2.53 4.03 -17.64
N LYS A 72 3.77 4.50 -17.66
CA LYS A 72 4.14 5.77 -18.30
C LYS A 72 3.90 5.73 -19.81
N LYS A 73 4.16 4.59 -20.47
CA LYS A 73 3.93 4.42 -21.91
C LYS A 73 2.45 4.51 -22.27
N HIS A 74 1.57 3.87 -21.49
CA HIS A 74 0.18 3.69 -21.86
C HIS A 74 -0.80 4.67 -21.21
N PHE A 75 -0.42 5.25 -20.05
CA PHE A 75 -1.32 6.06 -19.23
C PHE A 75 -0.74 7.43 -18.82
N LYS A 76 0.36 7.88 -19.46
CA LYS A 76 1.05 9.13 -19.11
C LYS A 76 0.09 10.32 -18.99
N ASP A 77 -0.81 10.47 -19.93
CA ASP A 77 -1.72 11.62 -20.01
C ASP A 77 -2.92 11.53 -19.04
N LEU A 78 -3.05 10.36 -18.39
CA LEU A 78 -4.12 10.08 -17.42
C LEU A 78 -3.65 10.11 -15.98
N LEU A 79 -2.34 10.32 -15.74
CA LEU A 79 -1.75 10.24 -14.41
C LEU A 79 -0.98 11.51 -14.09
N ILE A 80 -1.19 12.01 -12.86
CA ILE A 80 -0.33 13.03 -12.26
C ILE A 80 0.47 12.44 -11.12
N GLU A 81 1.71 12.90 -10.96
CA GLU A 81 2.51 12.58 -9.80
C GLU A 81 2.00 13.37 -8.59
N GLY A 82 1.80 12.67 -7.48
CA GLY A 82 1.35 13.25 -6.23
C GLY A 82 2.30 12.92 -5.07
N LYS A 83 2.38 13.82 -4.10
CA LYS A 83 3.05 13.58 -2.83
C LYS A 83 2.00 13.31 -1.76
N PHE A 84 1.81 12.05 -1.44
CA PHE A 84 0.84 11.63 -0.43
C PHE A 84 1.55 11.37 0.90
N SER A 85 1.02 11.92 1.96
CA SER A 85 1.45 11.65 3.32
C SER A 85 0.29 11.06 4.11
N CYS A 86 0.63 10.23 5.11
CA CYS A 86 -0.32 9.71 6.06
C CYS A 86 -0.03 10.28 7.44
N LYS A 87 -1.06 10.36 8.27
CA LYS A 87 -0.94 10.70 9.68
C LYS A 87 -1.69 9.67 10.50
N ASN A 88 -1.19 9.37 11.68
CA ASN A 88 -1.90 8.52 12.64
C ASN A 88 -2.54 9.38 13.71
N VAL A 89 -3.80 9.11 14.00
CA VAL A 89 -4.55 9.81 15.06
C VAL A 89 -3.93 9.55 16.41
N LYS A 90 -3.75 10.59 17.21
CA LYS A 90 -3.49 10.51 18.65
C LYS A 90 -4.84 10.47 19.38
N GLY A 91 -4.96 9.54 20.34
CA GLY A 91 -6.16 9.52 21.16
C GLY A 91 -7.46 9.15 20.42
N LYS A 92 -8.57 9.74 20.86
CA LYS A 92 -9.93 9.40 20.38
C LYS A 92 -10.63 10.51 19.59
N ASN A 93 -10.17 11.75 19.71
CA ASN A 93 -10.91 12.94 19.24
C ASN A 93 -10.58 13.39 17.81
N PHE A 94 -9.67 12.70 17.12
CA PHE A 94 -9.28 13.02 15.71
C PHE A 94 -8.78 14.47 15.50
N ASP A 95 -8.32 15.13 16.54
CA ASP A 95 -7.82 16.51 16.56
C ASP A 95 -6.30 16.60 16.56
N GLU A 96 -5.64 15.57 17.06
CA GLU A 96 -4.18 15.47 17.07
C GLU A 96 -3.67 14.29 16.27
N PHE A 97 -2.49 14.46 15.63
CA PHE A 97 -1.92 13.46 14.76
C PHE A 97 -0.43 13.24 15.00
N TYR A 98 0.01 12.02 14.77
CA TYR A 98 1.41 11.65 14.60
C TYR A 98 1.77 11.66 13.12
N ASP A 99 2.95 12.19 12.78
CA ASP A 99 3.51 12.05 11.45
C ASP A 99 3.87 10.60 11.13
N TYR A 100 3.56 10.18 9.91
CA TYR A 100 3.81 8.85 9.40
C TYR A 100 4.17 8.93 7.91
N PRO A 101 5.09 8.12 7.37
CA PRO A 101 5.85 7.02 7.98
C PRO A 101 6.86 7.44 9.05
N LEU A 102 7.15 6.51 9.96
CA LEU A 102 8.07 6.75 11.07
C LEU A 102 9.52 6.96 10.59
N SER A 103 10.22 7.88 11.26
CA SER A 103 11.63 8.19 10.98
C SER A 103 12.36 8.63 12.25
N ILE A 104 13.69 8.66 12.20
CA ILE A 104 14.53 9.21 13.28
C ILE A 104 14.20 10.69 13.50
N GLU A 105 14.09 11.46 12.43
CA GLU A 105 13.67 12.87 12.48
C GLU A 105 12.28 13.03 13.09
N GLY A 106 11.34 12.17 12.70
CA GLY A 106 9.97 12.15 13.22
C GLY A 106 9.83 11.83 14.71
N LEU A 107 10.89 11.34 15.37
CA LEU A 107 10.88 11.16 16.82
C LEU A 107 10.77 12.49 17.60
N ASN A 108 11.00 13.63 16.94
CA ASN A 108 10.83 14.95 17.56
C ASN A 108 9.37 15.29 17.88
N GLN A 109 8.41 14.57 17.31
CA GLN A 109 6.99 14.72 17.62
C GLN A 109 6.57 14.15 18.99
N PHE A 110 7.45 13.41 19.66
CA PHE A 110 7.21 12.81 20.98
C PHE A 110 7.81 13.68 22.09
N ASP A 111 7.21 13.63 23.27
CA ASP A 111 7.80 14.21 24.47
C ASP A 111 9.18 13.61 24.77
N LYS A 112 9.93 14.28 25.66
CA LYS A 112 11.31 13.94 25.95
C LYS A 112 11.48 12.51 26.48
N ASP A 113 10.59 12.08 27.37
CA ASP A 113 10.72 10.79 28.04
C ASP A 113 10.36 9.65 27.12
N LEU A 114 9.27 9.79 26.36
CA LEU A 114 8.85 8.82 25.35
C LEU A 114 9.90 8.70 24.24
N LYS A 115 10.42 9.82 23.75
CA LYS A 115 11.51 9.87 22.78
C LYS A 115 12.78 9.15 23.27
N LEU A 116 13.15 9.37 24.54
CA LEU A 116 14.32 8.70 25.14
C LEU A 116 14.10 7.19 25.24
N LYS A 117 12.92 6.77 25.66
CA LYS A 117 12.52 5.36 25.71
C LYS A 117 12.61 4.70 24.33
N ILE A 118 12.00 5.32 23.32
CA ILE A 118 12.03 4.81 21.92
C ILE A 118 13.48 4.69 21.43
N LYS A 119 14.32 5.70 21.65
CA LYS A 119 15.74 5.65 21.26
C LYS A 119 16.50 4.50 21.91
N LYS A 120 16.22 4.20 23.19
CA LYS A 120 16.82 3.06 23.90
C LYS A 120 16.38 1.73 23.27
N GLU A 121 15.09 1.59 22.96
CA GLU A 121 14.55 0.39 22.30
C GLU A 121 15.16 0.21 20.90
N LEU A 122 15.21 1.25 20.06
CA LEU A 122 15.83 1.22 18.74
C LEU A 122 17.32 0.82 18.79
N LYS A 123 18.06 1.38 19.74
CA LYS A 123 19.49 1.02 19.93
C LYS A 123 19.65 -0.47 20.29
N LYS A 124 18.74 -1.03 21.10
CA LYS A 124 18.72 -2.46 21.43
C LYS A 124 18.41 -3.31 20.22
N CYS A 125 17.40 -2.94 19.43
CA CYS A 125 17.02 -3.63 18.20
C CYS A 125 18.17 -3.66 17.18
N ASN A 126 18.84 -2.51 16.94
CA ASN A 126 19.95 -2.41 16.00
C ASN A 126 21.19 -3.21 16.41
N LYS A 127 21.44 -3.33 17.72
CA LYS A 127 22.57 -4.14 18.23
C LYS A 127 22.32 -5.63 18.12
N ASN A 128 21.08 -6.06 18.15
CA ASN A 128 20.70 -7.44 18.25
C ASN A 128 19.54 -7.75 17.31
N ASP A 129 19.81 -7.66 16.00
CA ASP A 129 18.80 -7.89 14.97
C ASP A 129 18.35 -9.37 15.00
N GLN A 130 17.16 -9.60 15.52
CA GLN A 130 16.52 -10.91 15.63
C GLN A 130 15.32 -11.06 14.68
N ARG A 131 15.14 -10.13 13.71
CA ARG A 131 13.98 -10.13 12.82
C ARG A 131 13.80 -11.45 12.06
N TYR A 132 14.89 -12.08 11.66
CA TYR A 132 14.89 -13.37 10.96
C TYR A 132 14.43 -14.55 11.83
N LYS A 133 14.40 -14.40 13.16
CA LYS A 133 13.91 -15.41 14.12
C LYS A 133 12.45 -15.22 14.51
N ALA A 134 11.84 -14.12 14.08
CA ALA A 134 10.47 -13.80 14.44
C ALA A 134 9.49 -14.84 13.89
N LYS A 135 8.67 -15.41 14.76
CA LYS A 135 7.64 -16.39 14.42
C LYS A 135 6.33 -15.76 13.96
N ASN A 136 6.12 -14.49 14.29
CA ASN A 136 4.92 -13.75 13.94
C ASN A 136 5.24 -12.27 13.75
N TYR A 137 4.25 -11.55 13.22
CA TYR A 137 4.36 -10.12 12.93
C TYR A 137 4.70 -9.28 14.18
N ARG A 138 4.12 -9.60 15.34
CA ARG A 138 4.38 -8.87 16.58
C ARG A 138 5.85 -8.98 16.99
N GLU A 139 6.41 -10.18 16.99
CA GLU A 139 7.83 -10.42 17.30
C GLU A 139 8.75 -9.71 16.29
N TYR A 140 8.38 -9.75 15.00
CA TYR A 140 9.12 -9.02 13.97
C TYR A 140 9.20 -7.52 14.26
N ILE A 141 8.06 -6.88 14.55
CA ILE A 141 8.03 -5.45 14.84
C ILE A 141 8.76 -5.12 16.15
N ASP A 142 8.59 -5.92 17.20
CA ASP A 142 9.30 -5.72 18.47
C ASP A 142 10.83 -5.81 18.28
N SER A 143 11.31 -6.73 17.46
CA SER A 143 12.74 -6.87 17.15
C SER A 143 13.26 -5.80 16.19
N PHE A 144 12.39 -5.14 15.42
CA PHE A 144 12.76 -4.12 14.45
C PHE A 144 12.79 -2.71 15.02
N ILE A 145 11.74 -2.29 15.69
CA ILE A 145 11.55 -0.91 16.16
C ILE A 145 11.15 -0.78 17.62
N GLY A 146 11.03 -1.90 18.32
CA GLY A 146 10.71 -1.96 19.72
C GLY A 146 9.21 -1.94 20.06
N PRO A 147 8.86 -2.40 21.27
CA PRO A 147 7.47 -2.59 21.67
C PRO A 147 6.69 -1.28 21.83
N THR A 148 7.35 -0.17 22.12
CA THR A 148 6.68 1.12 22.27
C THR A 148 6.09 1.59 20.94
N LEU A 149 6.89 1.66 19.88
CA LEU A 149 6.40 2.05 18.55
C LEU A 149 5.43 1.01 17.97
N ARG A 150 5.64 -0.29 18.24
CA ARG A 150 4.67 -1.31 17.85
C ARG A 150 3.28 -1.03 18.43
N LYS A 151 3.18 -0.83 19.73
CA LYS A 151 1.88 -0.58 20.42
C LYS A 151 1.19 0.67 19.88
N MET A 152 1.95 1.71 19.56
CA MET A 152 1.41 2.97 19.06
C MET A 152 0.94 2.90 17.62
N PHE A 153 1.69 2.22 16.72
CA PHE A 153 1.49 2.32 15.27
C PHE A 153 1.16 0.99 14.58
N PHE A 154 1.60 -0.15 15.11
CA PHE A 154 1.61 -1.42 14.39
C PHE A 154 0.82 -2.54 15.07
N GLU A 155 -0.02 -2.23 16.05
CA GLU A 155 -0.86 -3.23 16.71
C GLU A 155 -2.34 -3.09 16.32
N LYS A 156 -2.91 -1.91 16.50
CA LYS A 156 -4.34 -1.69 16.27
C LYS A 156 -4.71 -1.69 14.79
N TYR A 157 -3.91 -1.03 13.95
CA TYR A 157 -4.21 -0.91 12.53
C TYR A 157 -4.19 -2.26 11.79
N PRO A 158 -3.14 -3.10 11.88
CA PRO A 158 -3.16 -4.42 11.26
C PRO A 158 -4.32 -5.29 11.77
N LYS A 159 -4.60 -5.27 13.07
CA LYS A 159 -5.75 -6.00 13.63
C LYS A 159 -7.08 -5.53 13.03
N LYS A 160 -7.26 -4.22 12.82
CA LYS A 160 -8.46 -3.67 12.18
C LYS A 160 -8.59 -4.13 10.73
N ILE A 161 -7.50 -4.12 9.95
CA ILE A 161 -7.51 -4.46 8.52
C ILE A 161 -7.70 -5.96 8.29
N TRP A 162 -7.01 -6.79 9.08
CA TRP A 162 -6.96 -8.24 8.86
C TRP A 162 -7.91 -9.04 9.74
N GLY A 163 -8.52 -8.41 10.75
CA GLY A 163 -9.46 -9.07 11.66
C GLY A 163 -8.82 -10.05 12.66
N ILE A 164 -7.48 -10.20 12.65
CA ILE A 164 -6.74 -11.13 13.51
C ILE A 164 -5.72 -10.40 14.37
N ASP A 165 -5.36 -11.02 15.50
CA ASP A 165 -4.34 -10.44 16.38
C ASP A 165 -2.94 -10.56 15.74
N THR A 166 -2.10 -9.54 15.94
CA THR A 166 -0.75 -9.47 15.36
C THR A 166 0.18 -10.61 15.76
N LYS A 167 -0.08 -11.29 16.88
CA LYS A 167 0.64 -12.50 17.30
C LYS A 167 0.33 -13.75 16.46
N HIS A 168 -0.77 -13.72 15.71
CA HIS A 168 -1.19 -14.79 14.79
C HIS A 168 -0.94 -14.48 13.31
N MET A 169 -0.38 -13.31 13.01
CA MET A 169 -0.01 -12.93 11.64
C MET A 169 1.39 -13.43 11.31
N THR A 170 1.61 -13.91 10.07
CA THR A 170 2.95 -14.18 9.56
C THR A 170 3.79 -12.90 9.43
N PRO A 171 5.10 -12.93 9.66
CA PRO A 171 5.97 -11.76 9.50
C PRO A 171 6.39 -11.49 8.05
N ASP A 172 6.15 -12.40 7.11
CA ASP A 172 6.78 -12.43 5.78
C ASP A 172 6.56 -11.16 4.93
N TRP A 173 5.42 -10.52 5.07
CA TRP A 173 5.08 -9.30 4.33
C TRP A 173 5.64 -8.01 4.97
N ALA A 174 5.99 -8.05 6.25
CA ALA A 174 6.40 -6.87 7.01
C ALA A 174 7.69 -6.20 6.46
N PRO A 175 8.75 -6.93 6.04
CA PRO A 175 9.96 -6.33 5.49
C PRO A 175 9.72 -5.43 4.28
N ASN A 176 8.74 -5.77 3.46
CA ASN A 176 8.41 -5.02 2.25
C ASN A 176 7.55 -3.78 2.53
N ARG A 177 6.81 -3.77 3.64
CA ARG A 177 5.84 -2.73 3.95
C ARG A 177 6.28 -1.77 5.06
N ILE A 178 7.06 -2.26 6.01
CA ILE A 178 7.42 -1.50 7.21
C ILE A 178 8.88 -1.11 7.15
N LYS A 179 9.11 0.17 7.06
CA LYS A 179 10.44 0.77 7.03
C LYS A 179 10.55 1.82 8.15
N PHE A 180 11.72 1.93 8.73
CA PHE A 180 12.07 3.01 9.64
C PHE A 180 13.19 3.82 8.96
N ARG A 181 13.02 5.12 8.79
CA ARG A 181 13.85 5.97 7.96
C ARG A 181 14.62 6.98 8.79
N ASP A 182 15.58 7.65 8.15
CA ASP A 182 16.29 8.77 8.79
C ASP A 182 15.45 10.06 8.74
N LYS A 183 14.84 10.35 7.59
CA LYS A 183 14.08 11.59 7.33
C LYS A 183 12.59 11.35 7.16
N ILE A 184 11.80 12.39 7.41
CA ILE A 184 10.36 12.43 7.09
C ILE A 184 10.21 12.51 5.57
N LEU A 185 9.65 11.46 4.98
CA LEU A 185 9.36 11.37 3.55
C LEU A 185 7.93 10.85 3.37
N PRO A 186 7.18 11.29 2.31
CA PRO A 186 5.78 10.90 2.18
C PRO A 186 5.61 9.39 2.03
N PHE A 187 6.03 8.80 0.93
CA PHE A 187 5.98 7.34 0.71
C PHE A 187 7.31 6.81 0.18
N TYR A 188 7.38 5.50 -0.08
CA TYR A 188 8.63 4.84 -0.46
C TYR A 188 8.95 4.94 -1.95
N HIS A 189 7.95 5.23 -2.79
CA HIS A 189 8.07 5.29 -4.26
C HIS A 189 7.33 6.51 -4.78
N GLU A 190 7.64 6.89 -6.02
CA GLU A 190 6.83 7.84 -6.77
C GLU A 190 5.38 7.35 -6.82
N GLN A 191 4.45 8.27 -6.65
CA GLN A 191 3.03 7.99 -6.56
C GLN A 191 2.29 8.75 -7.64
N TYR A 192 1.33 8.09 -8.26
CA TYR A 192 0.51 8.64 -9.33
C TYR A 192 -0.96 8.43 -9.03
N VAL A 193 -1.76 9.41 -9.39
CA VAL A 193 -3.23 9.33 -9.36
C VAL A 193 -3.78 9.63 -10.73
N ALA A 194 -4.91 9.02 -11.06
CA ALA A 194 -5.64 9.33 -12.28
C ALA A 194 -6.25 10.73 -12.21
N VAL A 195 -6.38 11.39 -13.36
CA VAL A 195 -6.89 12.75 -13.47
C VAL A 195 -8.07 12.86 -14.40
N GLY A 196 -8.85 13.91 -14.19
CA GLY A 196 -9.93 14.32 -15.06
C GLY A 196 -11.13 13.39 -15.01
N LYS A 197 -11.78 13.25 -16.18
CA LYS A 197 -13.03 12.49 -16.33
C LYS A 197 -12.91 10.97 -16.19
N TYR A 198 -11.71 10.45 -16.03
CA TYR A 198 -11.42 9.01 -15.96
C TYR A 198 -11.01 8.55 -14.54
N GLY A 199 -10.79 9.47 -13.61
CA GLY A 199 -10.42 9.18 -12.23
C GLY A 199 -11.43 9.69 -11.24
#